data_70d5d1da3d0d9d9c2cbc3358da99a661
#
_entry.id   70d5d1da3d0d9d9c2cbc3358da99a661
#
_cell.length_a   1.000
_cell.length_b   1.000
_cell.length_c   1.000
_cell.angle_alpha   90.00
_cell.angle_beta   90.00
_cell.angle_gamma   90.00
#
_symmetry.space_group_name_H-M   'P 1'
#
loop_
_entity.id
_entity.type
_entity.pdbx_description
1 polymer ?
#
loop_
_entity_poly.entity_id
_entity_poly.type
_entity_poly.pdbx_seq_one_letter_code
_entity_poly.pdbx_strand_id
1 'polypeptide(L)'
;METTAILLLHCPDKQGIISEVTKFITDNKGNIVYLDQYVDKVEGMFFMRIEWELEGFLIPRDKLYDYITTLYAQRYQMKFSLYYSDKRPRMAIFVSKMSHCLYDLLARWKAGEFNCDIPCIVSNHENLRYVADQFGIPYYVWSIKKDHSNKAEVEQAEMDLLKKEDISFIVLARYMQIISDEMIAEYPHHIINIHHSFLPAFIGAKPYHQAYERGVKIIGATSHYVTAELDAGPIIEQDVTRITHKDTPESLVLKGKDLEKIVLSHAVSKHIQRKILTYKNKTIIFS
;
A
#
# COMPACT_ATOMS: atom_id res chain seq x y z
N MET A 1 18.42 16.55 -1.68
CA MET A 1 17.79 16.03 -2.91
C MET A 1 16.87 17.10 -3.44
N GLU A 2 16.89 17.33 -4.72
CA GLU A 2 15.95 18.26 -5.38
C GLU A 2 14.52 17.77 -5.24
N THR A 3 13.59 18.70 -5.07
CA THR A 3 12.17 18.35 -4.94
C THR A 3 11.62 18.00 -6.32
N THR A 4 10.98 16.83 -6.42
CA THR A 4 10.32 16.38 -7.66
C THR A 4 8.80 16.40 -7.53
N ALA A 5 8.10 16.50 -8.66
CA ALA A 5 6.69 16.18 -8.78
C ALA A 5 6.52 14.81 -9.42
N ILE A 6 5.57 14.02 -8.91
CA ILE A 6 5.26 12.68 -9.37
C ILE A 6 3.80 12.67 -9.82
N LEU A 7 3.57 12.37 -11.09
CA LEU A 7 2.23 12.24 -11.66
C LEU A 7 1.95 10.79 -12.01
N LEU A 8 0.92 10.23 -11.40
CA LEU A 8 0.30 8.97 -11.79
C LEU A 8 -0.97 9.28 -12.56
N LEU A 9 -1.14 8.75 -13.75
CA LEU A 9 -2.31 8.99 -14.55
C LEU A 9 -2.78 7.76 -15.33
N HIS A 10 -4.08 7.74 -15.63
CA HIS A 10 -4.66 6.82 -16.60
C HIS A 10 -5.80 7.47 -17.38
N CYS A 11 -5.97 7.03 -18.62
CA CYS A 11 -7.04 7.51 -19.50
C CYS A 11 -7.29 6.50 -20.62
N PRO A 12 -8.37 6.60 -21.41
CA PRO A 12 -8.50 5.88 -22.67
C PRO A 12 -7.27 6.11 -23.57
N ASP A 13 -6.72 5.02 -24.13
CA ASP A 13 -5.51 5.11 -24.96
C ASP A 13 -5.78 5.92 -26.25
N LYS A 14 -4.89 6.86 -26.52
CA LYS A 14 -4.90 7.69 -27.73
C LYS A 14 -3.48 8.02 -28.16
N GLN A 15 -3.29 8.12 -29.47
CA GLN A 15 -2.03 8.60 -30.03
C GLN A 15 -1.68 10.00 -29.52
N GLY A 16 -0.42 10.20 -29.13
CA GLY A 16 0.12 11.50 -28.77
C GLY A 16 0.09 11.84 -27.27
N ILE A 17 -0.53 11.06 -26.39
CA ILE A 17 -0.61 11.35 -24.95
C ILE A 17 0.77 11.57 -24.34
N ILE A 18 1.72 10.67 -24.59
CA ILE A 18 3.10 10.77 -24.08
C ILE A 18 3.73 12.08 -24.52
N SER A 19 3.66 12.37 -25.83
CA SER A 19 4.23 13.60 -26.40
C SER A 19 3.65 14.86 -25.79
N GLU A 20 2.34 14.91 -25.60
CA GLU A 20 1.66 16.08 -25.00
C GLU A 20 2.07 16.28 -23.53
N VAL A 21 2.09 15.21 -22.72
CA VAL A 21 2.47 15.30 -21.32
C VAL A 21 3.95 15.65 -21.15
N THR A 22 4.84 15.01 -21.91
CA THR A 22 6.28 15.33 -21.84
C THR A 22 6.59 16.72 -22.37
N LYS A 23 5.93 17.14 -23.46
CA LYS A 23 6.05 18.50 -24.00
C LYS A 23 5.62 19.57 -22.98
N PHE A 24 4.50 19.35 -22.26
CA PHE A 24 4.07 20.26 -21.21
C PHE A 24 5.15 20.47 -20.15
N ILE A 25 5.79 19.38 -19.70
CA ILE A 25 6.84 19.46 -18.68
C ILE A 25 8.07 20.18 -19.24
N THR A 26 8.53 19.82 -20.43
CA THR A 26 9.74 20.41 -21.03
C THR A 26 9.56 21.86 -21.46
N ASP A 27 8.40 22.24 -22.02
CA ASP A 27 8.08 23.64 -22.37
C ASP A 27 8.05 24.54 -21.11
N ASN A 28 7.74 23.98 -19.96
CA ASN A 28 7.79 24.65 -18.66
C ASN A 28 9.11 24.44 -17.90
N LYS A 29 10.20 24.05 -18.59
CA LYS A 29 11.55 23.87 -18.05
C LYS A 29 11.68 22.77 -16.99
N GLY A 30 10.76 21.79 -16.96
CA GLY A 30 10.89 20.62 -16.10
C GLY A 30 11.88 19.61 -16.69
N ASN A 31 12.79 19.11 -15.89
CA ASN A 31 13.68 17.98 -16.23
C ASN A 31 13.04 16.68 -15.82
N ILE A 32 12.68 15.81 -16.77
CA ILE A 32 12.06 14.51 -16.51
C ILE A 32 13.15 13.55 -16.03
N VAL A 33 13.03 13.06 -14.80
CA VAL A 33 13.99 12.12 -14.19
C VAL A 33 13.51 10.68 -14.21
N TYR A 34 12.22 10.45 -14.42
CA TYR A 34 11.64 9.12 -14.57
C TYR A 34 10.38 9.17 -15.42
N LEU A 35 10.21 8.18 -16.28
CA LEU A 35 8.99 7.93 -17.04
C LEU A 35 8.83 6.44 -17.27
N ASP A 36 7.68 5.91 -16.91
CA ASP A 36 7.25 4.56 -17.24
C ASP A 36 5.78 4.59 -17.67
N GLN A 37 5.41 3.72 -18.62
CA GLN A 37 4.07 3.69 -19.17
C GLN A 37 3.65 2.27 -19.59
N TYR A 38 2.35 2.04 -19.59
CA TYR A 38 1.77 0.78 -20.02
C TYR A 38 0.44 1.02 -20.74
N VAL A 39 0.18 0.26 -21.80
CA VAL A 39 -1.11 0.22 -22.49
C VAL A 39 -1.75 -1.14 -22.29
N ASP A 40 -2.88 -1.18 -21.60
CA ASP A 40 -3.75 -2.35 -21.59
C ASP A 40 -4.58 -2.37 -22.88
N LYS A 41 -4.14 -3.20 -23.84
CA LYS A 41 -4.81 -3.31 -25.14
C LYS A 41 -6.20 -3.94 -25.05
N VAL A 42 -6.48 -4.72 -24.01
CA VAL A 42 -7.78 -5.38 -23.80
C VAL A 42 -8.81 -4.37 -23.31
N GLU A 43 -8.39 -3.53 -22.35
CA GLU A 43 -9.25 -2.49 -21.78
C GLU A 43 -9.21 -1.18 -22.61
N GLY A 44 -8.27 -1.04 -23.55
CA GLY A 44 -8.04 0.20 -24.30
C GLY A 44 -7.59 1.36 -23.42
N MET A 45 -6.82 1.09 -22.37
CA MET A 45 -6.43 2.06 -21.36
C MET A 45 -4.93 2.30 -21.35
N PHE A 46 -4.56 3.56 -21.25
CA PHE A 46 -3.19 4.05 -21.07
C PHE A 46 -2.93 4.38 -19.61
N PHE A 47 -1.75 4.01 -19.12
CA PHE A 47 -1.27 4.26 -17.77
C PHE A 47 0.13 4.84 -17.82
N MET A 48 0.44 5.84 -16.98
CA MET A 48 1.77 6.45 -16.92
C MET A 48 2.11 6.87 -15.50
N ARG A 49 3.38 6.68 -15.14
CA ARG A 49 4.05 7.36 -14.03
C ARG A 49 5.15 8.22 -14.63
N ILE A 50 5.14 9.51 -14.31
CA ILE A 50 6.20 10.43 -14.72
C ILE A 50 6.63 11.26 -13.51
N GLU A 51 7.94 11.52 -13.42
CA GLU A 51 8.53 12.30 -12.34
C GLU A 51 9.50 13.31 -12.93
N TRP A 52 9.45 14.56 -12.46
CA TRP A 52 10.30 15.65 -12.93
C TRP A 52 10.72 16.56 -11.79
N GLU A 53 11.86 17.22 -11.95
CA GLU A 53 12.40 18.22 -11.03
C GLU A 53 11.58 19.50 -11.05
N LEU A 54 11.38 20.09 -9.86
CA LEU A 54 10.66 21.34 -9.71
C LEU A 54 11.59 22.58 -9.68
N GLU A 55 12.90 22.39 -9.59
CA GLU A 55 13.84 23.50 -9.65
C GLU A 55 13.81 24.14 -11.04
N GLY A 56 13.55 25.44 -11.08
CA GLY A 56 13.38 26.18 -12.34
C GLY A 56 12.11 25.89 -13.13
N PHE A 57 11.22 25.02 -12.66
CA PHE A 57 9.93 24.74 -13.30
C PHE A 57 9.03 25.97 -13.24
N LEU A 58 8.46 26.37 -14.39
CA LEU A 58 7.79 27.67 -14.52
C LEU A 58 6.42 27.74 -13.88
N ILE A 59 5.73 26.60 -13.70
CA ILE A 59 4.41 26.55 -13.10
C ILE A 59 4.53 26.43 -11.58
N PRO A 60 3.95 27.35 -10.79
CA PRO A 60 3.92 27.26 -9.36
C PRO A 60 3.25 25.96 -8.88
N ARG A 61 3.82 25.37 -7.83
CA ARG A 61 3.39 24.09 -7.27
C ARG A 61 1.90 24.07 -6.90
N ASP A 62 1.38 25.14 -6.34
CA ASP A 62 -0.01 25.32 -5.94
C ASP A 62 -0.98 25.40 -7.13
N LYS A 63 -0.48 25.69 -8.33
CA LYS A 63 -1.25 25.80 -9.58
C LYS A 63 -1.16 24.54 -10.46
N LEU A 64 -0.18 23.68 -10.22
CA LEU A 64 0.12 22.56 -11.10
C LEU A 64 -1.05 21.59 -11.27
N TYR A 65 -1.79 21.31 -10.19
CA TYR A 65 -2.99 20.47 -10.25
C TYR A 65 -4.06 21.05 -11.17
N ASP A 66 -4.32 22.35 -11.06
CA ASP A 66 -5.32 23.06 -11.88
C ASP A 66 -4.93 23.10 -13.37
N TYR A 67 -3.62 23.30 -13.66
CA TYR A 67 -3.11 23.26 -15.03
C TYR A 67 -3.31 21.88 -15.65
N ILE A 68 -2.93 20.80 -14.96
CA ILE A 68 -3.11 19.44 -15.45
C ILE A 68 -4.60 19.13 -15.65
N THR A 69 -5.46 19.55 -14.71
CA THR A 69 -6.91 19.37 -14.81
C THR A 69 -7.47 20.04 -16.05
N THR A 70 -7.11 21.30 -16.27
CA THR A 70 -7.67 22.12 -17.36
C THR A 70 -7.15 21.66 -18.73
N LEU A 71 -5.87 21.35 -18.85
CA LEU A 71 -5.25 21.05 -20.14
C LEU A 71 -5.48 19.60 -20.59
N TYR A 72 -5.52 18.65 -19.64
CA TYR A 72 -5.47 17.23 -19.98
C TYR A 72 -6.64 16.41 -19.42
N ALA A 73 -7.06 16.63 -18.16
CA ALA A 73 -8.04 15.76 -17.53
C ALA A 73 -9.37 15.70 -18.30
N GLN A 74 -9.89 16.87 -18.72
CA GLN A 74 -11.13 16.94 -19.50
C GLN A 74 -10.95 16.41 -20.94
N ARG A 75 -9.87 16.83 -21.62
CA ARG A 75 -9.60 16.48 -23.03
C ARG A 75 -9.41 14.98 -23.25
N TYR A 76 -8.73 14.32 -22.32
CA TYR A 76 -8.39 12.89 -22.43
C TYR A 76 -9.22 12.00 -21.53
N GLN A 77 -10.18 12.53 -20.77
CA GLN A 77 -10.90 11.81 -19.72
C GLN A 77 -9.90 11.18 -18.72
N MET A 78 -8.85 11.94 -18.43
CA MET A 78 -7.72 11.51 -17.62
C MET A 78 -8.06 11.59 -16.14
N LYS A 79 -7.82 10.51 -15.42
CA LYS A 79 -7.75 10.50 -13.95
C LYS A 79 -6.30 10.52 -13.54
N PHE A 80 -5.96 11.32 -12.55
CA PHE A 80 -4.58 11.44 -12.12
C PHE A 80 -4.46 11.72 -10.63
N SER A 81 -3.28 11.43 -10.10
CA SER A 81 -2.83 11.82 -8.75
C SER A 81 -1.47 12.50 -8.86
N LEU A 82 -1.31 13.62 -8.15
CA LEU A 82 -0.10 14.40 -8.14
C LEU A 82 0.52 14.39 -6.74
N TYR A 83 1.78 13.99 -6.65
CA TYR A 83 2.55 13.91 -5.41
C TYR A 83 3.84 14.74 -5.52
N TYR A 84 4.47 14.95 -4.37
CA TYR A 84 5.74 15.68 -4.27
C TYR A 84 6.70 14.92 -3.37
N SER A 85 7.98 14.81 -3.78
CA SER A 85 8.99 14.00 -3.09
C SER A 85 9.38 14.53 -1.71
N ASP A 86 9.15 15.82 -1.43
CA ASP A 86 9.40 16.45 -0.14
C ASP A 86 8.29 16.20 0.91
N LYS A 87 7.14 15.67 0.47
CA LYS A 87 6.06 15.28 1.39
C LYS A 87 6.22 13.82 1.79
N ARG A 88 6.65 13.58 3.01
CA ARG A 88 6.74 12.24 3.59
C ARG A 88 5.35 11.76 3.97
N PRO A 89 4.89 10.60 3.47
CA PRO A 89 3.62 10.04 3.89
C PRO A 89 3.70 9.57 5.35
N ARG A 90 2.57 9.61 6.06
CA ARG A 90 2.46 9.19 7.46
C ARG A 90 1.74 7.85 7.53
N MET A 91 2.43 6.82 8.01
CA MET A 91 1.98 5.44 8.06
C MET A 91 1.52 5.07 9.48
N ALA A 92 0.28 4.59 9.64
CA ALA A 92 -0.13 3.89 10.84
C ALA A 92 0.01 2.37 10.65
N ILE A 93 0.53 1.66 11.65
CA ILE A 93 0.66 0.20 11.60
C ILE A 93 -0.33 -0.42 12.58
N PHE A 94 -1.23 -1.25 12.06
CA PHE A 94 -2.21 -2.00 12.86
C PHE A 94 -1.72 -3.43 13.07
N VAL A 95 -1.73 -3.89 14.31
CA VAL A 95 -1.22 -5.21 14.70
C VAL A 95 -2.16 -5.93 15.67
N SER A 96 -2.05 -7.24 15.75
CA SER A 96 -2.66 -8.02 16.84
C SER A 96 -1.56 -8.69 17.70
N LYS A 97 -1.40 -10.02 17.60
CA LYS A 97 -0.47 -10.77 18.48
C LYS A 97 0.85 -11.14 17.80
N MET A 98 0.89 -11.17 16.47
CA MET A 98 2.04 -11.63 15.70
C MET A 98 3.00 -10.47 15.43
N SER A 99 4.28 -10.65 15.78
CA SER A 99 5.28 -9.58 15.79
C SER A 99 6.15 -9.51 14.53
N HIS A 100 6.24 -10.57 13.73
CA HIS A 100 7.24 -10.70 12.67
C HIS A 100 7.15 -9.60 11.59
N CYS A 101 5.94 -9.27 11.12
CA CYS A 101 5.77 -8.17 10.16
C CYS A 101 6.06 -6.80 10.79
N LEU A 102 5.65 -6.57 12.04
CA LEU A 102 5.93 -5.32 12.74
C LEU A 102 7.44 -5.09 12.87
N TYR A 103 8.19 -6.09 13.34
CA TYR A 103 9.65 -5.98 13.45
C TYR A 103 10.32 -5.67 12.11
N ASP A 104 9.93 -6.36 11.03
CA ASP A 104 10.52 -6.14 9.71
C ASP A 104 10.25 -4.71 9.20
N LEU A 105 9.01 -4.23 9.30
CA LEU A 105 8.65 -2.87 8.89
C LEU A 105 9.43 -1.82 9.69
N LEU A 106 9.50 -1.96 11.01
CA LEU A 106 10.20 -1.00 11.87
C LEU A 106 11.71 -1.03 11.68
N ALA A 107 12.31 -2.21 11.45
CA ALA A 107 13.74 -2.34 11.16
C ALA A 107 14.10 -1.63 9.84
N ARG A 108 13.33 -1.85 8.78
CA ARG A 108 13.51 -1.17 7.48
C ARG A 108 13.29 0.33 7.57
N TRP A 109 12.27 0.77 8.29
CA TRP A 109 12.04 2.20 8.55
C TRP A 109 13.24 2.83 9.29
N LYS A 110 13.75 2.17 10.33
CA LYS A 110 14.91 2.65 11.10
C LYS A 110 16.19 2.66 10.27
N ALA A 111 16.32 1.72 9.33
CA ALA A 111 17.43 1.67 8.37
C ALA A 111 17.35 2.74 7.27
N GLY A 112 16.22 3.49 7.18
CA GLY A 112 16.01 4.52 6.16
C GLY A 112 15.52 3.98 4.81
N GLU A 113 15.10 2.70 4.73
CA GLU A 113 14.54 2.13 3.50
C GLU A 113 13.15 2.69 3.17
N PHE A 114 12.40 3.14 4.19
CA PHE A 114 11.08 3.73 4.03
C PHE A 114 11.13 5.23 4.30
N ASN A 115 10.94 6.03 3.24
CA ASN A 115 10.85 7.49 3.35
C ASN A 115 9.43 7.90 3.80
N CYS A 116 9.06 7.55 5.03
CA CYS A 116 7.78 7.88 5.65
C CYS A 116 7.97 8.15 7.15
N ASP A 117 6.94 8.71 7.78
CA ASP A 117 6.86 8.82 9.23
C ASP A 117 5.92 7.73 9.76
N ILE A 118 6.17 7.25 10.99
CA ILE A 118 5.31 6.28 11.68
C ILE A 118 4.85 6.91 13.00
N PRO A 119 3.76 7.68 13.00
CA PRO A 119 3.31 8.39 14.21
C PRO A 119 2.72 7.48 15.28
N CYS A 120 2.15 6.35 14.89
CA CYS A 120 1.48 5.45 15.81
C CYS A 120 1.45 4.00 15.34
N ILE A 121 1.37 3.12 16.32
CA ILE A 121 1.00 1.71 16.17
C ILE A 121 -0.31 1.51 16.91
N VAL A 122 -1.26 0.85 16.28
CA VAL A 122 -2.60 0.54 16.83
C VAL A 122 -2.74 -0.96 17.01
N SER A 123 -3.32 -1.39 18.10
CA SER A 123 -3.53 -2.81 18.38
C SER A 123 -4.80 -3.07 19.18
N ASN A 124 -5.35 -4.26 19.01
CA ASN A 124 -6.39 -4.81 19.89
C ASN A 124 -5.84 -5.63 21.07
N HIS A 125 -4.49 -5.64 21.25
CA HIS A 125 -3.78 -6.38 22.30
C HIS A 125 -2.54 -5.62 22.81
N GLU A 126 -2.20 -5.79 24.10
CA GLU A 126 -1.00 -5.24 24.72
C GLU A 126 0.31 -5.93 24.30
N ASN A 127 0.22 -7.10 23.71
CA ASN A 127 1.33 -8.05 23.51
C ASN A 127 2.57 -7.46 22.82
N LEU A 128 2.40 -6.44 21.95
CA LEU A 128 3.49 -5.90 21.14
C LEU A 128 3.92 -4.49 21.55
N ARG A 129 3.43 -3.97 22.68
CA ARG A 129 3.86 -2.65 23.20
C ARG A 129 5.38 -2.53 23.34
N TYR A 130 6.02 -3.58 23.86
CA TYR A 130 7.46 -3.61 24.05
C TYR A 130 8.24 -3.43 22.73
N VAL A 131 7.67 -3.83 21.58
CA VAL A 131 8.30 -3.60 20.28
C VAL A 131 8.22 -2.11 19.93
N ALA A 132 7.04 -1.50 20.09
CA ALA A 132 6.86 -0.07 19.85
C ALA A 132 7.79 0.79 20.71
N ASP A 133 7.91 0.45 21.99
CA ASP A 133 8.79 1.14 22.95
C ASP A 133 10.27 1.09 22.51
N GLN A 134 10.74 -0.06 21.96
CA GLN A 134 12.12 -0.17 21.44
C GLN A 134 12.41 0.79 20.28
N PHE A 135 11.40 1.15 19.50
CA PHE A 135 11.53 2.08 18.37
C PHE A 135 11.08 3.51 18.72
N GLY A 136 10.58 3.74 19.93
CA GLY A 136 10.11 5.04 20.41
C GLY A 136 8.82 5.51 19.73
N ILE A 137 7.95 4.59 19.32
CA ILE A 137 6.71 4.89 18.61
C ILE A 137 5.53 4.73 19.57
N PRO A 138 4.58 5.71 19.63
CA PRO A 138 3.37 5.60 20.41
C PRO A 138 2.54 4.36 20.06
N TYR A 139 2.11 3.61 21.08
CA TYR A 139 1.33 2.39 20.94
C TYR A 139 -0.04 2.53 21.60
N TYR A 140 -1.09 2.48 20.80
CA TYR A 140 -2.46 2.62 21.26
C TYR A 140 -3.16 1.27 21.27
N VAL A 141 -3.91 0.98 22.33
CA VAL A 141 -4.60 -0.30 22.50
C VAL A 141 -6.07 -0.09 22.74
N TRP A 142 -6.89 -0.65 21.87
CA TRP A 142 -8.32 -0.75 22.03
C TRP A 142 -8.76 -2.20 21.90
N SER A 143 -9.08 -2.80 23.05
CA SER A 143 -9.51 -4.19 23.09
C SER A 143 -10.93 -4.34 22.55
N ILE A 144 -11.08 -5.21 21.54
CA ILE A 144 -12.38 -5.59 21.01
C ILE A 144 -12.94 -6.75 21.81
N LYS A 145 -14.18 -6.63 22.30
CA LYS A 145 -14.88 -7.68 23.04
C LYS A 145 -15.16 -8.88 22.13
N LYS A 146 -15.25 -10.08 22.71
CA LYS A 146 -15.50 -11.32 21.96
C LYS A 146 -16.84 -11.31 21.19
N ASP A 147 -17.83 -10.61 21.70
CA ASP A 147 -19.14 -10.44 21.07
C ASP A 147 -19.20 -9.27 20.07
N HIS A 148 -18.05 -8.59 19.85
CA HIS A 148 -17.90 -7.42 19.00
C HIS A 148 -18.82 -6.22 19.34
N SER A 149 -19.44 -6.20 20.53
CA SER A 149 -20.40 -5.16 20.93
C SER A 149 -19.82 -3.75 21.01
N ASN A 150 -18.49 -3.61 21.18
CA ASN A 150 -17.80 -2.32 21.24
C ASN A 150 -16.99 -2.01 19.97
N LYS A 151 -17.17 -2.79 18.89
CA LYS A 151 -16.32 -2.63 17.70
C LYS A 151 -16.48 -1.24 17.05
N ALA A 152 -17.70 -0.75 16.91
CA ALA A 152 -17.95 0.56 16.33
C ALA A 152 -17.32 1.71 17.15
N GLU A 153 -17.39 1.65 18.49
CA GLU A 153 -16.75 2.63 19.37
C GLU A 153 -15.22 2.61 19.24
N VAL A 154 -14.63 1.40 19.13
CA VAL A 154 -13.19 1.22 18.94
C VAL A 154 -12.75 1.78 17.60
N GLU A 155 -13.41 1.42 16.51
CA GLU A 155 -13.07 1.94 15.18
C GLU A 155 -13.25 3.46 15.07
N GLN A 156 -14.25 4.03 15.76
CA GLN A 156 -14.39 5.50 15.82
C GLN A 156 -13.17 6.14 16.53
N ALA A 157 -12.72 5.57 17.65
CA ALA A 157 -11.54 6.07 18.35
C ALA A 157 -10.26 5.90 17.51
N GLU A 158 -10.14 4.80 16.75
CA GLU A 158 -9.06 4.59 15.79
C GLU A 158 -9.09 5.65 14.69
N MET A 159 -10.24 5.91 14.07
CA MET A 159 -10.39 6.95 13.03
C MET A 159 -10.09 8.35 13.55
N ASP A 160 -10.52 8.68 14.78
CA ASP A 160 -10.20 9.97 15.40
C ASP A 160 -8.68 10.14 15.62
N LEU A 161 -8.01 9.08 16.06
CA LEU A 161 -6.54 9.07 16.16
C LEU A 161 -5.89 9.25 14.76
N LEU A 162 -6.33 8.51 13.76
CA LEU A 162 -5.78 8.58 12.39
C LEU A 162 -5.91 9.99 11.81
N LYS A 163 -7.05 10.66 12.02
CA LYS A 163 -7.26 12.06 11.62
C LYS A 163 -6.37 13.03 12.41
N LYS A 164 -6.31 12.88 13.73
CA LYS A 164 -5.44 13.70 14.58
C LYS A 164 -3.98 13.62 14.19
N GLU A 165 -3.50 12.44 13.85
CA GLU A 165 -2.10 12.19 13.46
C GLU A 165 -1.86 12.41 11.96
N ASP A 166 -2.83 12.94 11.20
CA ASP A 166 -2.74 13.19 9.74
C ASP A 166 -2.19 11.95 8.99
N ILE A 167 -2.77 10.78 9.25
CA ILE A 167 -2.32 9.52 8.66
C ILE A 167 -2.68 9.47 7.17
N SER A 168 -1.68 9.20 6.35
CA SER A 168 -1.82 9.09 4.89
C SER A 168 -2.26 7.70 4.44
N PHE A 169 -1.81 6.65 5.15
CA PHE A 169 -2.17 5.27 4.83
C PHE A 169 -1.97 4.35 6.03
N ILE A 170 -2.63 3.20 6.00
CA ILE A 170 -2.65 2.21 7.07
C ILE A 170 -2.05 0.90 6.57
N VAL A 171 -1.26 0.23 7.41
CA VAL A 171 -0.71 -1.11 7.14
C VAL A 171 -1.22 -2.09 8.16
N LEU A 172 -1.98 -3.08 7.73
CA LEU A 172 -2.48 -4.17 8.56
C LEU A 172 -1.41 -5.28 8.64
N ALA A 173 -0.49 -5.14 9.59
CA ALA A 173 0.59 -6.09 9.81
C ALA A 173 0.14 -7.25 10.72
N ARG A 174 -0.65 -8.16 10.18
CA ARG A 174 -1.32 -9.24 10.92
C ARG A 174 -2.35 -8.73 11.94
N TYR A 175 -3.08 -7.67 11.58
CA TYR A 175 -4.25 -7.19 12.32
C TYR A 175 -5.44 -8.10 12.02
N MET A 176 -5.83 -8.89 13.01
CA MET A 176 -6.82 -9.98 12.85
C MET A 176 -8.25 -9.50 13.12
N GLN A 177 -8.59 -8.29 12.63
CA GLN A 177 -9.93 -7.71 12.69
C GLN A 177 -10.36 -7.31 11.28
N ILE A 178 -11.65 -7.42 11.01
CA ILE A 178 -12.25 -6.93 9.77
C ILE A 178 -12.43 -5.42 9.91
N ILE A 179 -11.96 -4.66 8.96
CA ILE A 179 -12.09 -3.20 8.89
C ILE A 179 -13.50 -2.83 8.41
N SER A 180 -14.09 -1.81 9.00
CA SER A 180 -15.43 -1.33 8.61
C SER A 180 -15.44 -0.65 7.24
N ASP A 181 -16.62 -0.61 6.62
CA ASP A 181 -16.83 0.10 5.37
C ASP A 181 -16.57 1.60 5.49
N GLU A 182 -16.86 2.19 6.67
CA GLU A 182 -16.59 3.59 6.98
C GLU A 182 -15.09 3.91 6.93
N MET A 183 -14.25 3.09 7.58
CA MET A 183 -12.80 3.28 7.56
C MET A 183 -12.23 3.04 6.14
N ILE A 184 -12.76 2.06 5.40
CA ILE A 184 -12.37 1.79 4.01
C ILE A 184 -12.72 2.98 3.11
N ALA A 185 -13.89 3.59 3.30
CA ALA A 185 -14.33 4.74 2.52
C ALA A 185 -13.49 6.00 2.81
N GLU A 186 -12.99 6.18 4.03
CA GLU A 186 -12.08 7.29 4.40
C GLU A 186 -10.68 7.11 3.82
N TYR A 187 -10.21 5.85 3.66
CA TYR A 187 -8.87 5.50 3.16
C TYR A 187 -8.91 4.62 1.90
N PRO A 188 -9.60 5.03 0.81
CA PRO A 188 -9.77 4.22 -0.39
C PRO A 188 -8.41 3.95 -1.06
N HIS A 189 -8.04 2.66 -1.19
CA HIS A 189 -6.72 2.22 -1.67
C HIS A 189 -5.52 2.74 -0.85
N HIS A 190 -5.75 3.06 0.43
CA HIS A 190 -4.71 3.48 1.37
C HIS A 190 -4.65 2.59 2.62
N ILE A 191 -5.30 1.43 2.60
CA ILE A 191 -5.18 0.38 3.62
C ILE A 191 -4.55 -0.84 2.95
N ILE A 192 -3.33 -1.20 3.37
CA ILE A 192 -2.56 -2.32 2.84
C ILE A 192 -2.65 -3.48 3.83
N ASN A 193 -3.10 -4.65 3.38
CA ASN A 193 -3.16 -5.87 4.19
C ASN A 193 -2.13 -6.89 3.74
N ILE A 194 -1.66 -7.72 4.67
CA ILE A 194 -0.94 -8.96 4.39
C ILE A 194 -1.83 -10.16 4.67
N HIS A 195 -2.11 -10.93 3.64
CA HIS A 195 -2.82 -12.20 3.72
C HIS A 195 -1.85 -13.37 3.59
N HIS A 196 -1.95 -14.33 4.50
CA HIS A 196 -1.00 -15.42 4.66
C HIS A 196 -1.28 -16.63 3.75
N SER A 197 -1.75 -16.37 2.51
CA SER A 197 -1.84 -17.36 1.44
C SER A 197 -1.64 -16.69 0.07
N PHE A 198 -1.44 -17.52 -0.95
CA PHE A 198 -1.42 -17.07 -2.33
C PHE A 198 -2.86 -16.95 -2.84
N LEU A 199 -3.44 -15.75 -2.72
CA LEU A 199 -4.81 -15.50 -3.16
C LEU A 199 -4.96 -15.79 -4.68
N PRO A 200 -6.09 -16.37 -5.10
CA PRO A 200 -7.33 -16.66 -4.35
C PRO A 200 -7.34 -18.05 -3.66
N ALA A 201 -6.20 -18.73 -3.50
CA ALA A 201 -6.13 -20.04 -2.87
C ALA A 201 -6.10 -19.94 -1.33
N PHE A 202 -6.73 -20.94 -0.65
CA PHE A 202 -6.72 -21.09 0.82
C PHE A 202 -7.24 -19.85 1.58
N ILE A 203 -8.41 -19.37 1.20
CA ILE A 203 -9.10 -18.28 1.90
C ILE A 203 -9.55 -18.79 3.30
N GLY A 204 -9.44 -17.91 4.30
CA GLY A 204 -9.92 -18.16 5.66
C GLY A 204 -8.83 -18.53 6.66
N ALA A 205 -9.23 -19.25 7.73
CA ALA A 205 -8.35 -19.52 8.86
C ALA A 205 -7.36 -20.69 8.61
N LYS A 206 -6.14 -20.59 9.15
CA LYS A 206 -5.10 -21.62 9.14
C LYS A 206 -4.69 -22.13 7.75
N PRO A 207 -4.38 -21.28 6.76
CA PRO A 207 -4.07 -21.72 5.40
C PRO A 207 -2.86 -22.64 5.32
N TYR A 208 -1.86 -22.52 6.20
CA TYR A 208 -0.70 -23.42 6.22
C TYR A 208 -1.06 -24.84 6.64
N HIS A 209 -2.04 -25.05 7.53
CA HIS A 209 -2.53 -26.38 7.88
C HIS A 209 -3.31 -26.98 6.71
N GLN A 210 -4.18 -26.21 6.07
CA GLN A 210 -4.89 -26.65 4.88
C GLN A 210 -3.92 -27.01 3.73
N ALA A 211 -2.87 -26.23 3.54
CA ALA A 211 -1.82 -26.48 2.56
C ALA A 211 -1.08 -27.79 2.84
N TYR A 212 -0.76 -28.06 4.10
CA TYR A 212 -0.15 -29.32 4.55
C TYR A 212 -1.05 -30.51 4.26
N GLU A 213 -2.29 -30.48 4.74
CA GLU A 213 -3.29 -31.54 4.54
C GLU A 213 -3.54 -31.83 3.05
N ARG A 214 -3.56 -30.79 2.23
CA ARG A 214 -3.73 -30.93 0.77
C ARG A 214 -2.48 -31.46 0.06
N GLY A 215 -1.32 -31.42 0.70
CA GLY A 215 -0.05 -31.87 0.13
C GLY A 215 0.43 -30.99 -1.03
N VAL A 216 0.22 -29.68 -0.95
CA VAL A 216 0.67 -28.72 -1.98
C VAL A 216 2.19 -28.68 -2.10
N LYS A 217 2.71 -28.12 -3.17
CA LYS A 217 4.16 -28.02 -3.45
C LYS A 217 4.71 -26.61 -3.30
N ILE A 218 3.83 -25.64 -3.11
CA ILE A 218 4.17 -24.25 -2.85
C ILE A 218 3.19 -23.68 -1.81
N ILE A 219 3.68 -22.74 -1.00
CA ILE A 219 2.87 -21.83 -0.19
C ILE A 219 3.23 -20.40 -0.55
N GLY A 220 2.37 -19.44 -0.26
CA GLY A 220 2.59 -18.07 -0.61
C GLY A 220 1.99 -17.08 0.38
N ALA A 221 2.24 -15.80 0.12
CA ALA A 221 1.63 -14.68 0.80
C ALA A 221 1.20 -13.63 -0.23
N THR A 222 0.17 -12.84 0.11
CA THR A 222 -0.37 -11.80 -0.75
C THR A 222 -0.53 -10.51 0.04
N SER A 223 -0.01 -9.41 -0.48
CA SER A 223 -0.34 -8.07 0.00
C SER A 223 -1.27 -7.38 -1.00
N HIS A 224 -2.35 -6.80 -0.51
CA HIS A 224 -3.40 -6.18 -1.32
C HIS A 224 -3.98 -4.96 -0.63
N TYR A 225 -4.62 -4.08 -1.38
CA TYR A 225 -5.44 -3.04 -0.79
C TYR A 225 -6.73 -3.62 -0.23
N VAL A 226 -7.15 -3.11 0.93
CA VAL A 226 -8.41 -3.53 1.56
C VAL A 226 -9.59 -2.91 0.84
N THR A 227 -10.63 -3.74 0.63
CA THR A 227 -11.93 -3.36 0.08
C THR A 227 -13.03 -3.92 0.97
N ALA A 228 -14.29 -3.53 0.75
CA ALA A 228 -15.44 -4.04 1.50
C ALA A 228 -15.58 -5.57 1.39
N GLU A 229 -15.20 -6.15 0.25
CA GLU A 229 -15.14 -7.60 0.11
C GLU A 229 -13.84 -8.13 0.69
N LEU A 230 -13.95 -9.07 1.64
CA LEU A 230 -12.83 -9.61 2.40
C LEU A 230 -11.81 -10.31 1.48
N ASP A 231 -10.55 -9.94 1.62
CA ASP A 231 -9.41 -10.49 0.87
C ASP A 231 -9.53 -10.43 -0.67
N ALA A 232 -10.44 -9.60 -1.21
CA ALA A 232 -10.73 -9.50 -2.62
C ALA A 232 -10.20 -8.23 -3.30
N GLY A 233 -9.53 -7.36 -2.55
CA GLY A 233 -9.03 -6.08 -3.06
C GLY A 233 -7.84 -6.20 -4.02
N PRO A 234 -7.47 -5.11 -4.72
CA PRO A 234 -6.41 -5.09 -5.72
C PRO A 234 -5.07 -5.58 -5.13
N ILE A 235 -4.49 -6.60 -5.76
CA ILE A 235 -3.23 -7.21 -5.32
C ILE A 235 -2.06 -6.29 -5.65
N ILE A 236 -1.17 -6.07 -4.67
CA ILE A 236 0.03 -5.24 -4.81
C ILE A 236 1.27 -6.11 -5.01
N GLU A 237 1.42 -7.15 -4.18
CA GLU A 237 2.59 -8.02 -4.18
C GLU A 237 2.19 -9.44 -3.80
N GLN A 238 2.82 -10.40 -4.45
CA GLN A 238 2.69 -11.82 -4.12
C GLN A 238 4.05 -12.51 -4.26
N ASP A 239 4.32 -13.46 -3.37
CA ASP A 239 5.46 -14.33 -3.50
C ASP A 239 5.14 -15.74 -3.00
N VAL A 240 5.94 -16.72 -3.43
CA VAL A 240 5.76 -18.14 -3.11
C VAL A 240 7.07 -18.79 -2.71
N THR A 241 6.99 -19.82 -1.87
CA THR A 241 8.13 -20.69 -1.59
C THR A 241 7.78 -22.16 -1.79
N ARG A 242 8.76 -22.94 -2.19
CA ARG A 242 8.61 -24.40 -2.34
C ARG A 242 8.59 -25.09 -1.01
N ILE A 243 7.74 -26.11 -0.92
CA ILE A 243 7.67 -27.03 0.21
C ILE A 243 7.82 -28.48 -0.27
N THR A 244 8.19 -29.34 0.64
CA THR A 244 8.42 -30.77 0.37
C THR A 244 7.62 -31.62 1.33
N HIS A 245 7.61 -32.93 1.13
CA HIS A 245 6.99 -33.91 2.04
C HIS A 245 7.69 -34.00 3.41
N LYS A 246 8.87 -33.36 3.56
CA LYS A 246 9.61 -33.29 4.83
C LYS A 246 9.18 -32.10 5.71
N ASP A 247 8.45 -31.17 5.13
CA ASP A 247 7.96 -29.99 5.86
C ASP A 247 6.79 -30.36 6.75
N THR A 248 6.83 -29.92 8.00
CA THR A 248 5.73 -30.06 8.98
C THR A 248 4.84 -28.79 8.95
N PRO A 249 3.63 -28.81 9.54
CA PRO A 249 2.82 -27.62 9.69
C PRO A 249 3.57 -26.45 10.33
N GLU A 250 4.41 -26.72 11.35
CA GLU A 250 5.23 -25.71 12.02
C GLU A 250 6.28 -25.10 11.09
N SER A 251 6.95 -25.93 10.27
CA SER A 251 7.93 -25.44 9.29
C SER A 251 7.26 -24.59 8.20
N LEU A 252 6.02 -24.95 7.79
CA LEU A 252 5.23 -24.15 6.87
C LEU A 252 4.89 -22.77 7.44
N VAL A 253 4.51 -22.74 8.73
CA VAL A 253 4.24 -21.46 9.43
C VAL A 253 5.49 -20.57 9.47
N LEU A 254 6.68 -21.15 9.72
CA LEU A 254 7.94 -20.39 9.74
C LEU A 254 8.26 -19.82 8.34
N LYS A 255 8.24 -20.67 7.31
CA LYS A 255 8.43 -20.23 5.91
C LYS A 255 7.42 -19.17 5.50
N GLY A 256 6.16 -19.34 5.92
CA GLY A 256 5.10 -18.38 5.65
C GLY A 256 5.36 -17.03 6.30
N LYS A 257 5.80 -16.99 7.55
CA LYS A 257 6.18 -15.72 8.21
C LYS A 257 7.31 -14.98 7.49
N ASP A 258 8.28 -15.71 6.92
CA ASP A 258 9.35 -15.09 6.14
C ASP A 258 8.82 -14.45 4.85
N LEU A 259 7.92 -15.15 4.14
CA LEU A 259 7.24 -14.59 2.97
C LEU A 259 6.37 -13.37 3.32
N GLU A 260 5.59 -13.46 4.39
CA GLU A 260 4.72 -12.36 4.84
C GLU A 260 5.52 -11.07 5.07
N LYS A 261 6.71 -11.16 5.69
CA LYS A 261 7.61 -10.01 5.90
C LYS A 261 8.02 -9.38 4.56
N ILE A 262 8.53 -10.19 3.63
CA ILE A 262 9.04 -9.73 2.33
C ILE A 262 7.91 -9.12 1.50
N VAL A 263 6.80 -9.83 1.35
CA VAL A 263 5.65 -9.39 0.54
C VAL A 263 5.05 -8.10 1.07
N LEU A 264 4.88 -7.98 2.40
CA LEU A 264 4.34 -6.75 2.99
C LEU A 264 5.30 -5.58 2.83
N SER A 265 6.60 -5.78 3.11
CA SER A 265 7.57 -4.71 3.00
C SER A 265 7.74 -4.19 1.56
N HIS A 266 7.70 -5.07 0.56
CA HIS A 266 7.73 -4.69 -0.85
C HIS A 266 6.48 -3.89 -1.24
N ALA A 267 5.29 -4.33 -0.81
CA ALA A 267 4.05 -3.60 -1.06
C ALA A 267 4.07 -2.20 -0.45
N VAL A 268 4.50 -2.08 0.80
CA VAL A 268 4.64 -0.80 1.51
C VAL A 268 5.66 0.11 0.82
N SER A 269 6.82 -0.43 0.42
CA SER A 269 7.85 0.32 -0.31
C SER A 269 7.32 0.90 -1.62
N LYS A 270 6.64 0.08 -2.44
CA LYS A 270 6.03 0.52 -3.71
C LYS A 270 4.96 1.60 -3.49
N HIS A 271 4.16 1.48 -2.43
CA HIS A 271 3.16 2.48 -2.07
C HIS A 271 3.79 3.82 -1.68
N ILE A 272 4.80 3.82 -0.81
CA ILE A 272 5.54 5.01 -0.37
C ILE A 272 6.20 5.71 -1.58
N GLN A 273 6.78 4.95 -2.49
CA GLN A 273 7.45 5.44 -3.70
C GLN A 273 6.47 5.90 -4.81
N ARG A 274 5.16 5.86 -4.56
CA ARG A 274 4.15 6.22 -5.56
C ARG A 274 4.30 5.45 -6.88
N LYS A 275 4.59 4.14 -6.78
CA LYS A 275 4.76 3.24 -7.92
C LYS A 275 3.51 2.42 -8.25
N ILE A 276 2.43 2.61 -7.52
CA ILE A 276 1.19 1.83 -7.68
C ILE A 276 0.08 2.72 -8.19
N LEU A 277 -0.53 2.33 -9.30
CA LEU A 277 -1.77 2.90 -9.78
C LEU A 277 -2.86 1.83 -9.74
N THR A 278 -3.97 2.13 -9.09
CA THR A 278 -5.12 1.22 -9.00
C THR A 278 -6.10 1.51 -10.13
N TYR A 279 -6.51 0.47 -10.85
CA TYR A 279 -7.52 0.55 -11.89
C TYR A 279 -8.49 -0.63 -11.77
N LYS A 280 -9.77 -0.34 -11.55
CA LYS A 280 -10.77 -1.37 -11.19
C LYS A 280 -10.25 -2.19 -10.00
N ASN A 281 -10.24 -3.51 -10.10
CA ASN A 281 -9.69 -4.41 -9.07
C ASN A 281 -8.27 -4.92 -9.43
N LYS A 282 -7.45 -4.11 -10.07
CA LYS A 282 -6.07 -4.44 -10.44
C LYS A 282 -5.12 -3.32 -10.03
N THR A 283 -3.85 -3.63 -9.87
CA THR A 283 -2.78 -2.65 -9.75
C THR A 283 -1.90 -2.67 -10.98
N ILE A 284 -1.45 -1.49 -11.40
CA ILE A 284 -0.35 -1.31 -12.34
C ILE A 284 0.84 -0.87 -11.51
N ILE A 285 1.91 -1.66 -11.56
CA ILE A 285 3.13 -1.42 -10.79
C ILE A 285 4.20 -0.90 -11.75
N PHE A 286 4.64 0.32 -11.51
CA PHE A 286 5.76 0.93 -12.24
C PHE A 286 7.09 0.52 -11.62
N SER A 287 8.06 0.15 -12.43
CA SER A 287 9.36 -0.41 -12.03
C SER A 287 10.33 0.61 -11.39
#